data_bce1ac669bba0e7a4e4d11422e353332
#
_entry.id   bce1ac669bba0e7a4e4d11422e353332
#
_cell.length_a   1.000
_cell.length_b   1.000
_cell.length_c   1.000
_cell.angle_alpha   90.00
_cell.angle_beta   90.00
_cell.angle_gamma   90.00
#
_symmetry.space_group_name_H-M   'P 1'
#
loop_
_entity.id
_entity.type
_entity.pdbx_description
1 polymer ?
#
loop_
_entity_poly.entity_id
_entity_poly.type
_entity_poly.pdbx_seq_one_letter_code
_entity_poly.pdbx_strand_id
1 'polypeptide(L)'
;MSNQQALREPPQTATQSADASSDAGSLPLLNLASGREAVLEYFENTWALTEQLFSSLASDEAYYVRPYHKTRHPLVFYYAHPVCFYVNKMLVSGLIDKPVNQEFELLFETGVDEMNWDDLHEGGQDVWPALDQVRQYRDAVYELVRQVIRTHPSLEKPITMASPAWSLAMGFEHERIHLETSSVLIRELPLEYVKEPDVWPDWLTAPAAQNYEPVEGAHYPTNELLEVAPTRVSLGKPHGWPTFGWDNEYGQDQREVNSFQASKFLISNGEYFRFVKAGGYEQRRYWSESGWGWRQFRNVKWPTFWVQDGPAGSHRYKLRTTFSEIPMQWSWPAVVNY
;
A
#
# COMPACT_ATOMS: atom_id res chain seq x y z
N MET A 1 14.06 -16.20 44.85
CA MET A 1 13.21 -15.00 44.76
C MET A 1 12.81 -14.90 43.27
N SER A 2 11.60 -15.35 42.99
CA SER A 2 11.07 -15.48 41.64
C SER A 2 10.53 -14.13 41.15
N ASN A 3 11.13 -13.58 40.12
CA ASN A 3 10.61 -12.42 39.43
C ASN A 3 9.72 -12.92 38.25
N GLN A 4 8.43 -13.06 38.54
CA GLN A 4 7.42 -13.18 37.46
C GLN A 4 7.22 -11.78 36.87
N GLN A 5 7.81 -11.54 35.72
CA GLN A 5 7.42 -10.43 34.89
C GLN A 5 6.04 -10.73 34.29
N ALA A 6 5.06 -9.99 34.77
CA ALA A 6 3.70 -10.02 34.24
C ALA A 6 3.71 -9.68 32.73
N LEU A 7 3.20 -10.60 31.93
CA LEU A 7 2.81 -10.34 30.55
C LEU A 7 1.83 -9.16 30.57
N ARG A 8 2.18 -8.07 29.93
CA ARG A 8 1.25 -6.96 29.74
C ARG A 8 0.08 -7.48 28.92
N GLU A 9 -1.11 -7.40 29.50
CA GLU A 9 -2.35 -7.63 28.79
C GLU A 9 -2.44 -6.69 27.58
N PRO A 10 -3.03 -7.14 26.45
CA PRO A 10 -3.28 -6.27 25.32
C PRO A 10 -4.18 -5.09 25.77
N PRO A 11 -4.02 -3.91 25.17
CA PRO A 11 -4.84 -2.75 25.55
C PRO A 11 -6.32 -3.11 25.38
N GLN A 12 -7.09 -2.93 26.46
CA GLN A 12 -8.53 -3.09 26.43
C GLN A 12 -9.07 -2.05 25.41
N THR A 13 -9.70 -2.55 24.36
CA THR A 13 -10.42 -1.73 23.40
C THR A 13 -11.55 -1.01 24.12
N ALA A 14 -11.45 0.30 24.22
CA ALA A 14 -12.57 1.14 24.60
C ALA A 14 -13.69 0.93 23.59
N THR A 15 -14.82 0.38 24.02
CA THR A 15 -16.07 0.36 23.30
C THR A 15 -16.54 1.81 23.12
N GLN A 16 -16.17 2.43 22.01
CA GLN A 16 -16.84 3.64 21.54
C GLN A 16 -18.08 3.20 20.78
N SER A 17 -19.23 3.63 21.25
CA SER A 17 -20.50 3.55 20.53
C SER A 17 -20.34 4.29 19.20
N ALA A 18 -20.45 3.55 18.10
CA ALA A 18 -20.37 4.10 16.75
C ALA A 18 -21.63 4.92 16.45
N ASP A 19 -21.50 6.23 16.39
CA ASP A 19 -22.32 7.05 15.51
C ASP A 19 -21.84 6.77 14.08
N ALA A 20 -22.70 6.13 13.29
CA ALA A 20 -22.42 5.74 11.92
C ALA A 20 -22.52 6.96 10.99
N SER A 21 -21.50 7.80 11.01
CA SER A 21 -21.07 8.53 9.82
C SER A 21 -19.92 7.74 9.22
N SER A 22 -20.10 7.20 8.01
CA SER A 22 -19.05 6.50 7.27
C SER A 22 -17.90 7.49 7.01
N ASP A 23 -16.95 7.51 7.93
CA ASP A 23 -15.71 8.27 7.75
C ASP A 23 -14.89 7.52 6.70
N ALA A 24 -14.98 7.99 5.44
CA ALA A 24 -14.31 7.40 4.28
C ALA A 24 -12.78 7.34 4.40
N GLY A 25 -12.22 7.86 5.48
CA GLY A 25 -10.79 7.83 5.77
C GLY A 25 -10.37 6.86 6.87
N SER A 26 -11.31 6.12 7.49
CA SER A 26 -10.96 5.20 8.57
C SER A 26 -10.48 3.84 8.02
N LEU A 27 -9.44 3.28 8.65
CA LEU A 27 -8.93 1.95 8.38
C LEU A 27 -9.20 1.06 9.59
N PRO A 28 -10.43 0.52 9.75
CA PRO A 28 -10.76 -0.34 10.88
C PRO A 28 -9.93 -1.62 10.86
N LEU A 29 -9.75 -2.23 12.03
CA LEU A 29 -9.19 -3.57 12.17
C LEU A 29 -10.33 -4.57 12.37
N LEU A 30 -10.35 -5.64 11.57
CA LEU A 30 -11.31 -6.72 11.75
C LEU A 30 -10.88 -7.65 12.89
N ASN A 31 -11.71 -7.73 13.93
CA ASN A 31 -11.61 -8.81 14.90
C ASN A 31 -12.32 -10.05 14.34
N LEU A 32 -11.59 -11.13 14.12
CA LEU A 32 -12.10 -12.37 13.52
C LEU A 32 -13.15 -13.10 14.37
N ALA A 33 -13.28 -12.73 15.66
CA ALA A 33 -14.34 -13.21 16.53
C ALA A 33 -15.63 -12.38 16.44
N SER A 34 -15.63 -11.27 15.71
CA SER A 34 -16.79 -10.43 15.49
C SER A 34 -17.84 -11.13 14.62
N GLY A 35 -19.11 -10.72 14.74
CA GLY A 35 -20.21 -11.26 13.95
C GLY A 35 -20.20 -10.79 12.50
N ARG A 36 -21.18 -11.27 11.73
CA ARG A 36 -21.37 -10.99 10.29
C ARG A 36 -21.39 -9.51 9.96
N GLU A 37 -22.06 -8.70 10.78
CA GLU A 37 -22.15 -7.26 10.58
C GLU A 37 -20.76 -6.60 10.50
N ALA A 38 -19.89 -6.91 11.44
CA ALA A 38 -18.53 -6.36 11.45
C ALA A 38 -17.70 -6.85 10.25
N VAL A 39 -17.91 -8.10 9.81
CA VAL A 39 -17.25 -8.65 8.60
C VAL A 39 -17.77 -7.94 7.36
N LEU A 40 -19.06 -7.68 7.27
CA LEU A 40 -19.68 -6.96 6.16
C LEU A 40 -19.20 -5.51 6.10
N GLU A 41 -19.20 -4.82 7.23
CA GLU A 41 -18.71 -3.44 7.34
C GLU A 41 -17.25 -3.33 6.93
N TYR A 42 -16.43 -4.28 7.34
CA TYR A 42 -15.01 -4.32 6.96
C TYR A 42 -14.80 -4.54 5.46
N PHE A 43 -15.59 -5.44 4.86
CA PHE A 43 -15.59 -5.65 3.42
C PHE A 43 -16.03 -4.38 2.66
N GLU A 44 -17.16 -3.80 3.05
CA GLU A 44 -17.71 -2.60 2.40
C GLU A 44 -16.75 -1.40 2.51
N ASN A 45 -16.08 -1.23 3.66
CA ASN A 45 -15.02 -0.24 3.82
C ASN A 45 -13.83 -0.52 2.88
N THR A 46 -13.37 -1.77 2.80
CA THR A 46 -12.25 -2.15 1.93
C THR A 46 -12.56 -1.86 0.46
N TRP A 47 -13.76 -2.23 0.03
CA TRP A 47 -14.24 -1.97 -1.33
C TRP A 47 -14.35 -0.47 -1.63
N ALA A 48 -14.97 0.28 -0.72
CA ALA A 48 -15.12 1.73 -0.87
C ALA A 48 -13.78 2.46 -0.98
N LEU A 49 -12.76 2.03 -0.25
CA LEU A 49 -11.41 2.60 -0.35
C LEU A 49 -10.79 2.34 -1.73
N THR A 50 -10.99 1.15 -2.30
CA THR A 50 -10.54 0.84 -3.66
C THR A 50 -11.24 1.72 -4.68
N GLU A 51 -12.58 1.83 -4.61
CA GLU A 51 -13.35 2.70 -5.50
C GLU A 51 -12.91 4.16 -5.38
N GLN A 52 -12.70 4.65 -4.17
CA GLN A 52 -12.23 6.01 -3.92
C GLN A 52 -10.85 6.25 -4.55
N LEU A 53 -9.89 5.30 -4.38
CA LEU A 53 -8.57 5.43 -4.97
C LEU A 53 -8.66 5.45 -6.51
N PHE A 54 -9.41 4.52 -7.11
CA PHE A 54 -9.52 4.42 -8.56
C PHE A 54 -10.38 5.53 -9.19
N SER A 55 -11.24 6.21 -8.41
CA SER A 55 -11.96 7.41 -8.86
C SER A 55 -11.02 8.58 -9.15
N SER A 56 -9.77 8.50 -8.71
CA SER A 56 -8.72 9.47 -9.05
C SER A 56 -8.21 9.38 -10.48
N LEU A 57 -8.59 8.35 -11.24
CA LEU A 57 -8.25 8.26 -12.66
C LEU A 57 -9.17 9.17 -13.48
N ALA A 58 -8.57 10.08 -14.25
CA ALA A 58 -9.30 11.14 -14.94
C ALA A 58 -10.09 10.66 -16.16
N SER A 59 -9.74 9.49 -16.71
CA SER A 59 -10.40 8.90 -17.89
C SER A 59 -10.24 7.38 -17.90
N ASP A 60 -11.06 6.71 -18.71
CA ASP A 60 -10.93 5.26 -18.93
C ASP A 60 -9.58 4.88 -19.55
N GLU A 61 -8.97 5.76 -20.34
CA GLU A 61 -7.64 5.55 -20.92
C GLU A 61 -6.56 5.41 -19.82
N ALA A 62 -6.71 6.11 -18.70
CA ALA A 62 -5.76 6.06 -17.59
C ALA A 62 -5.59 4.64 -17.01
N TYR A 63 -6.61 3.79 -17.08
CA TYR A 63 -6.53 2.39 -16.66
C TYR A 63 -5.60 1.54 -17.51
N TYR A 64 -5.33 1.95 -18.76
CA TYR A 64 -4.54 1.18 -19.73
C TYR A 64 -3.15 1.76 -19.99
N VAL A 65 -2.80 2.86 -19.34
CA VAL A 65 -1.46 3.44 -19.45
C VAL A 65 -0.44 2.45 -18.93
N ARG A 66 0.57 2.13 -19.75
CA ARG A 66 1.64 1.21 -19.33
C ARG A 66 2.47 1.84 -18.21
N PRO A 67 2.66 1.13 -17.09
CA PRO A 67 3.51 1.62 -16.00
C PRO A 67 4.95 1.88 -16.45
N TYR A 68 5.59 2.83 -15.80
CA TYR A 68 7.00 3.13 -16.02
C TYR A 68 7.90 1.91 -15.74
N HIS A 69 7.53 1.11 -14.73
CA HIS A 69 8.19 -0.16 -14.44
C HIS A 69 7.61 -1.27 -15.31
N LYS A 70 8.44 -1.82 -16.21
CA LYS A 70 8.04 -2.88 -17.14
C LYS A 70 7.56 -4.17 -16.47
N THR A 71 7.89 -4.36 -15.19
CA THR A 71 7.44 -5.50 -14.36
C THR A 71 6.08 -5.28 -13.70
N ARG A 72 5.32 -4.30 -14.15
CA ARG A 72 3.98 -4.00 -13.65
C ARG A 72 2.98 -3.98 -14.77
N HIS A 73 1.78 -4.48 -14.48
CA HIS A 73 0.63 -4.38 -15.38
C HIS A 73 0.01 -2.97 -15.36
N PRO A 74 -0.78 -2.60 -16.37
CA PRO A 74 -1.60 -1.39 -16.30
C PRO A 74 -2.64 -1.47 -15.18
N LEU A 75 -3.17 -0.32 -14.79
CA LEU A 75 -4.08 -0.21 -13.64
C LEU A 75 -5.39 -1.01 -13.79
N VAL A 76 -5.84 -1.29 -15.01
CA VAL A 76 -6.99 -2.18 -15.26
C VAL A 76 -6.79 -3.57 -14.63
N PHE A 77 -5.55 -4.08 -14.64
CA PHE A 77 -5.22 -5.33 -13.96
C PHE A 77 -5.44 -5.19 -12.45
N TYR A 78 -4.87 -4.17 -11.82
CA TYR A 78 -4.97 -3.98 -10.36
C TYR A 78 -6.38 -3.61 -9.89
N TYR A 79 -7.21 -3.11 -10.79
CA TYR A 79 -8.63 -2.87 -10.52
C TYR A 79 -9.45 -4.17 -10.50
N ALA A 80 -9.06 -5.16 -11.29
CA ALA A 80 -9.75 -6.46 -11.40
C ALA A 80 -9.14 -7.57 -10.53
N HIS A 81 -7.82 -7.60 -10.36
CA HIS A 81 -7.09 -8.67 -9.69
C HIS A 81 -7.55 -8.94 -8.24
N PRO A 82 -7.74 -7.96 -7.36
CA PRO A 82 -8.22 -8.23 -6.00
C PRO A 82 -9.60 -8.87 -5.98
N VAL A 83 -10.43 -8.54 -6.96
CA VAL A 83 -11.79 -9.06 -7.10
C VAL A 83 -11.76 -10.52 -7.58
N CYS A 84 -10.90 -10.82 -8.55
CA CYS A 84 -10.62 -12.19 -8.99
C CYS A 84 -10.11 -13.06 -7.81
N PHE A 85 -9.24 -12.50 -6.98
CA PHE A 85 -8.73 -13.20 -5.80
C PHE A 85 -9.85 -13.64 -4.84
N TYR A 86 -10.87 -12.79 -4.58
CA TYR A 86 -12.03 -13.18 -3.80
C TYR A 86 -12.70 -14.43 -4.37
N VAL A 87 -13.00 -14.43 -5.67
CA VAL A 87 -13.70 -15.55 -6.32
C VAL A 87 -12.87 -16.83 -6.24
N ASN A 88 -11.60 -16.77 -6.62
CA ASN A 88 -10.71 -17.93 -6.61
C ASN A 88 -10.53 -18.52 -5.20
N LYS A 89 -10.38 -17.67 -4.17
CA LYS A 89 -10.26 -18.13 -2.78
C LYS A 89 -11.57 -18.67 -2.22
N MET A 90 -12.71 -18.09 -2.58
CA MET A 90 -14.02 -18.62 -2.19
C MET A 90 -14.32 -19.97 -2.86
N LEU A 91 -13.91 -20.18 -4.11
CA LEU A 91 -14.02 -21.48 -4.79
C LEU A 91 -13.18 -22.54 -4.08
N VAL A 92 -11.91 -22.25 -3.81
CA VAL A 92 -10.99 -23.20 -3.14
C VAL A 92 -11.47 -23.54 -1.73
N SER A 93 -12.05 -22.59 -1.01
CA SER A 93 -12.55 -22.82 0.36
C SER A 93 -13.96 -23.43 0.43
N GLY A 94 -14.65 -23.55 -0.70
CA GLY A 94 -16.01 -24.09 -0.78
C GLY A 94 -17.09 -23.11 -0.26
N LEU A 95 -16.80 -21.80 -0.23
CA LEU A 95 -17.83 -20.79 0.06
C LEU A 95 -18.76 -20.56 -1.13
N ILE A 96 -18.30 -20.87 -2.33
CA ILE A 96 -19.07 -20.87 -3.58
C ILE A 96 -18.72 -22.09 -4.43
N ASP A 97 -19.63 -22.49 -5.31
CA ASP A 97 -19.47 -23.70 -6.14
C ASP A 97 -19.10 -23.40 -7.59
N LYS A 98 -19.23 -22.14 -8.03
CA LYS A 98 -19.06 -21.77 -9.43
C LYS A 98 -18.33 -20.42 -9.55
N PRO A 99 -17.51 -20.26 -10.61
CA PRO A 99 -16.91 -18.98 -10.95
C PRO A 99 -17.98 -17.95 -11.35
N VAL A 100 -17.64 -16.67 -11.29
CA VAL A 100 -18.46 -15.56 -11.80
C VAL A 100 -18.18 -15.35 -13.29
N ASN A 101 -16.90 -15.32 -13.64
CA ASN A 101 -16.42 -15.26 -15.02
C ASN A 101 -15.06 -15.93 -15.11
N GLN A 102 -15.08 -17.19 -15.53
CA GLN A 102 -13.88 -18.03 -15.57
C GLN A 102 -12.75 -17.44 -16.44
N GLU A 103 -13.07 -16.74 -17.51
CA GLU A 103 -12.07 -16.11 -18.37
C GLU A 103 -11.35 -14.97 -17.63
N PHE A 104 -12.11 -14.15 -16.90
CA PHE A 104 -11.52 -13.05 -16.10
C PHE A 104 -10.73 -13.60 -14.92
N GLU A 105 -11.20 -14.63 -14.26
CA GLU A 105 -10.54 -15.24 -13.12
C GLU A 105 -9.19 -15.87 -13.50
N LEU A 106 -9.06 -16.39 -14.70
CA LEU A 106 -7.78 -16.85 -15.27
C LEU A 106 -6.89 -15.67 -15.70
N LEU A 107 -7.49 -14.67 -16.37
CA LEU A 107 -6.72 -13.52 -16.88
C LEU A 107 -6.11 -12.65 -15.77
N PHE A 108 -6.86 -12.44 -14.69
CA PHE A 108 -6.45 -11.57 -13.59
C PHE A 108 -5.86 -12.33 -12.39
N GLU A 109 -5.69 -13.64 -12.47
CA GLU A 109 -5.13 -14.46 -11.40
C GLU A 109 -3.64 -14.23 -11.19
N THR A 110 -2.88 -14.06 -12.27
CA THR A 110 -1.42 -14.03 -12.24
C THR A 110 -0.89 -12.85 -11.42
N GLY A 111 -0.24 -13.16 -10.32
CA GLY A 111 0.44 -12.16 -9.49
C GLY A 111 1.75 -11.70 -10.11
N VAL A 112 2.23 -10.54 -9.68
CA VAL A 112 3.50 -9.96 -10.15
C VAL A 112 4.69 -10.83 -9.77
N ASP A 113 4.59 -11.58 -8.66
CA ASP A 113 5.65 -12.45 -8.14
C ASP A 113 5.86 -13.71 -8.98
N GLU A 114 4.90 -14.07 -9.84
CA GLU A 114 4.99 -15.20 -10.77
C GLU A 114 5.56 -14.81 -12.13
N MET A 115 5.76 -13.51 -12.37
CA MET A 115 6.27 -12.99 -13.64
C MET A 115 7.80 -13.05 -13.67
N ASN A 116 8.36 -13.85 -14.54
CA ASN A 116 9.77 -13.82 -14.87
C ASN A 116 10.09 -12.63 -15.79
N TRP A 117 11.32 -12.14 -15.71
CA TRP A 117 11.82 -11.06 -16.56
C TRP A 117 11.64 -11.32 -18.06
N ASP A 118 11.59 -12.58 -18.46
CA ASP A 118 11.47 -13.02 -19.85
C ASP A 118 10.01 -13.02 -20.34
N ASP A 119 9.02 -13.20 -19.46
CA ASP A 119 7.59 -13.26 -19.80
C ASP A 119 7.05 -11.90 -20.28
N LEU A 120 7.69 -10.80 -19.88
CA LEU A 120 7.33 -9.43 -20.28
C LEU A 120 7.86 -9.03 -21.66
N HIS A 121 8.73 -9.82 -22.27
CA HIS A 121 9.36 -9.53 -23.55
C HIS A 121 8.75 -10.28 -24.73
N GLU A 122 8.06 -11.37 -24.50
CA GLU A 122 7.34 -12.07 -25.57
C GLU A 122 5.94 -11.47 -25.74
N GLY A 123 5.95 -10.28 -26.36
CA GLY A 123 4.84 -9.41 -26.64
C GLY A 123 3.65 -10.05 -27.33
N GLY A 124 2.76 -10.63 -26.58
CA GLY A 124 1.36 -10.50 -26.90
C GLY A 124 0.95 -9.04 -26.61
N GLN A 125 0.26 -8.39 -27.51
CA GLN A 125 -0.51 -7.21 -27.13
C GLN A 125 -1.42 -7.68 -26.01
N ASP A 126 -1.20 -7.17 -24.79
CA ASP A 126 -2.09 -7.41 -23.66
C ASP A 126 -3.46 -6.86 -24.05
N VAL A 127 -4.32 -7.72 -24.54
CA VAL A 127 -5.70 -7.33 -24.89
C VAL A 127 -6.49 -7.41 -23.58
N TRP A 128 -6.46 -6.31 -22.86
CA TRP A 128 -7.28 -6.16 -21.67
C TRP A 128 -8.75 -5.99 -22.06
N PRO A 129 -9.68 -6.54 -21.26
CA PRO A 129 -11.11 -6.33 -21.46
C PRO A 129 -11.47 -4.85 -21.41
N ALA A 130 -12.59 -4.48 -22.04
CA ALA A 130 -13.14 -3.13 -21.91
C ALA A 130 -13.48 -2.83 -20.43
N LEU A 131 -13.23 -1.60 -19.99
CA LEU A 131 -13.40 -1.22 -18.59
C LEU A 131 -14.82 -1.44 -18.08
N ASP A 132 -15.84 -1.26 -18.93
CA ASP A 132 -17.24 -1.52 -18.55
C ASP A 132 -17.50 -3.01 -18.26
N GLN A 133 -16.81 -3.93 -18.94
CA GLN A 133 -16.87 -5.36 -18.63
C GLN A 133 -16.21 -5.66 -17.28
N VAL A 134 -15.10 -4.99 -16.99
CA VAL A 134 -14.41 -5.11 -15.68
C VAL A 134 -15.29 -4.55 -14.56
N ARG A 135 -15.94 -3.40 -14.77
CA ARG A 135 -16.89 -2.81 -13.81
C ARG A 135 -18.05 -3.77 -13.52
N GLN A 136 -18.67 -4.33 -14.55
CA GLN A 136 -19.77 -5.30 -14.41
C GLN A 136 -19.32 -6.57 -13.64
N TYR A 137 -18.12 -7.05 -13.91
CA TYR A 137 -17.55 -8.17 -13.16
C TYR A 137 -17.35 -7.82 -11.69
N ARG A 138 -16.79 -6.64 -11.40
CA ARG A 138 -16.62 -6.14 -10.03
C ARG A 138 -17.97 -6.05 -9.30
N ASP A 139 -18.97 -5.47 -9.92
CA ASP A 139 -20.32 -5.34 -9.33
C ASP A 139 -20.94 -6.70 -9.00
N ALA A 140 -20.79 -7.67 -9.90
CA ALA A 140 -21.29 -9.03 -9.70
C ALA A 140 -20.57 -9.73 -8.51
N VAL A 141 -19.25 -9.55 -8.40
CA VAL A 141 -18.48 -10.12 -7.28
C VAL A 141 -18.78 -9.40 -5.96
N TYR A 142 -18.96 -8.08 -5.98
CA TYR A 142 -19.38 -7.33 -4.80
C TYR A 142 -20.66 -7.88 -4.18
N GLU A 143 -21.69 -8.07 -5.00
CA GLU A 143 -22.97 -8.63 -4.53
C GLU A 143 -22.81 -10.09 -4.08
N LEU A 144 -22.00 -10.89 -4.77
CA LEU A 144 -21.71 -12.27 -4.38
C LEU A 144 -21.05 -12.33 -2.99
N VAL A 145 -20.00 -11.53 -2.75
CA VAL A 145 -19.31 -11.52 -1.44
C VAL A 145 -20.27 -11.07 -0.33
N ARG A 146 -21.06 -10.03 -0.57
CA ARG A 146 -22.09 -9.58 0.40
C ARG A 146 -23.10 -10.68 0.70
N GLN A 147 -23.57 -11.41 -0.32
CA GLN A 147 -24.49 -12.53 -0.14
C GLN A 147 -23.83 -13.63 0.70
N VAL A 148 -22.59 -14.03 0.38
CA VAL A 148 -21.84 -15.04 1.14
C VAL A 148 -21.69 -14.61 2.60
N ILE A 149 -21.28 -13.38 2.87
CA ILE A 149 -21.15 -12.87 4.23
C ILE A 149 -22.49 -12.94 4.97
N ARG A 150 -23.60 -12.55 4.34
CA ARG A 150 -24.92 -12.48 4.96
C ARG A 150 -25.54 -13.86 5.21
N THR A 151 -25.25 -14.86 4.38
CA THR A 151 -26.03 -16.10 4.39
C THR A 151 -25.23 -17.35 4.69
N HIS A 152 -23.93 -17.36 4.45
CA HIS A 152 -23.15 -18.60 4.57
C HIS A 152 -22.97 -19.02 6.04
N PRO A 153 -23.20 -20.30 6.40
CA PRO A 153 -23.13 -20.80 7.79
C PRO A 153 -21.77 -20.64 8.47
N SER A 154 -20.66 -20.64 7.70
CA SER A 154 -19.32 -20.48 8.27
C SER A 154 -19.09 -19.12 8.94
N LEU A 155 -19.96 -18.14 8.69
CA LEU A 155 -19.92 -16.81 9.33
C LEU A 155 -20.77 -16.74 10.63
N GLU A 156 -21.38 -17.85 11.06
CA GLU A 156 -22.08 -17.94 12.35
C GLU A 156 -21.12 -18.16 13.53
N LYS A 157 -19.89 -18.51 13.23
CA LYS A 157 -18.81 -18.80 14.20
C LYS A 157 -17.65 -17.85 13.97
N PRO A 158 -16.78 -17.65 14.99
CA PRO A 158 -15.53 -16.93 14.78
C PRO A 158 -14.74 -17.46 13.60
N ILE A 159 -14.16 -16.55 12.82
CA ILE A 159 -13.28 -16.90 11.71
C ILE A 159 -11.96 -17.41 12.27
N THR A 160 -11.56 -18.60 11.86
CA THR A 160 -10.28 -19.20 12.22
C THR A 160 -9.55 -19.66 10.95
N MET A 161 -8.24 -19.91 11.04
CA MET A 161 -7.46 -20.44 9.91
C MET A 161 -8.02 -21.72 9.30
N ALA A 162 -8.77 -22.50 10.08
CA ALA A 162 -9.40 -23.75 9.63
C ALA A 162 -10.81 -23.55 9.05
N SER A 163 -11.39 -22.34 9.15
CA SER A 163 -12.74 -22.10 8.63
C SER A 163 -12.73 -21.63 7.17
N PRO A 164 -13.71 -22.03 6.34
CA PRO A 164 -13.83 -21.49 4.97
C PRO A 164 -13.82 -19.96 4.89
N ALA A 165 -14.40 -19.28 5.88
CA ALA A 165 -14.47 -17.84 5.95
C ALA A 165 -13.08 -17.15 6.10
N TRP A 166 -12.01 -17.91 6.41
CA TRP A 166 -10.64 -17.40 6.38
C TRP A 166 -10.27 -16.83 5.01
N SER A 167 -10.78 -17.44 3.94
CA SER A 167 -10.55 -16.98 2.57
C SER A 167 -11.10 -15.57 2.31
N LEU A 168 -12.20 -15.18 2.97
CA LEU A 168 -12.72 -13.81 2.91
C LEU A 168 -11.80 -12.82 3.61
N ALA A 169 -11.36 -13.14 4.83
CA ALA A 169 -10.41 -12.29 5.55
C ALA A 169 -9.11 -12.13 4.75
N MET A 170 -8.62 -13.20 4.14
CA MET A 170 -7.47 -13.16 3.22
C MET A 170 -7.73 -12.22 2.04
N GLY A 171 -8.91 -12.28 1.45
CA GLY A 171 -9.30 -11.41 0.34
C GLY A 171 -9.35 -9.92 0.73
N PHE A 172 -9.88 -9.60 1.91
CA PHE A 172 -9.91 -8.22 2.42
C PHE A 172 -8.50 -7.66 2.61
N GLU A 173 -7.61 -8.41 3.24
CA GLU A 173 -6.24 -7.98 3.48
C GLU A 173 -5.44 -7.90 2.17
N HIS A 174 -5.68 -8.80 1.23
CA HIS A 174 -5.09 -8.77 -0.10
C HIS A 174 -5.51 -7.49 -0.88
N GLU A 175 -6.80 -7.13 -0.86
CA GLU A 175 -7.26 -5.90 -1.50
C GLU A 175 -6.66 -4.66 -0.85
N ARG A 176 -6.48 -4.66 0.49
CA ARG A 176 -5.82 -3.56 1.22
C ARG A 176 -4.34 -3.41 0.86
N ILE A 177 -3.61 -4.50 0.61
CA ILE A 177 -2.24 -4.43 0.08
C ILE A 177 -2.24 -3.77 -1.30
N HIS A 178 -3.25 -4.07 -2.12
CA HIS A 178 -3.38 -3.46 -3.44
C HIS A 178 -3.76 -1.97 -3.42
N LEU A 179 -4.35 -1.45 -2.34
CA LEU A 179 -4.50 0.00 -2.14
C LEU A 179 -3.13 0.69 -2.11
N GLU A 180 -2.18 0.15 -1.36
CA GLU A 180 -0.83 0.69 -1.26
C GLU A 180 -0.12 0.64 -2.62
N THR A 181 -0.04 -0.55 -3.23
CA THR A 181 0.71 -0.73 -4.49
C THR A 181 0.09 0.04 -5.64
N SER A 182 -1.23 0.11 -5.75
CA SER A 182 -1.93 0.89 -6.79
C SER A 182 -1.74 2.39 -6.59
N SER A 183 -1.70 2.89 -5.35
CA SER A 183 -1.47 4.31 -5.08
C SER A 183 -0.12 4.79 -5.61
N VAL A 184 0.92 3.95 -5.54
CA VAL A 184 2.23 4.25 -6.11
C VAL A 184 2.15 4.33 -7.63
N LEU A 185 1.49 3.38 -8.28
CA LEU A 185 1.33 3.36 -9.74
C LEU A 185 0.52 4.57 -10.24
N ILE A 186 -0.55 4.96 -9.52
CA ILE A 186 -1.33 6.16 -9.81
C ILE A 186 -0.48 7.41 -9.66
N ARG A 187 0.36 7.49 -8.62
CA ARG A 187 1.29 8.60 -8.41
C ARG A 187 2.33 8.72 -9.53
N GLU A 188 2.69 7.63 -10.19
CA GLU A 188 3.64 7.61 -11.30
C GLU A 188 3.03 8.02 -12.65
N LEU A 189 1.69 8.05 -12.77
CA LEU A 189 1.03 8.49 -14.00
C LEU A 189 1.30 9.98 -14.30
N PRO A 190 1.33 10.39 -15.58
CA PRO A 190 1.25 11.80 -15.96
C PRO A 190 0.03 12.49 -15.33
N LEU A 191 0.17 13.78 -14.97
CA LEU A 191 -0.89 14.54 -14.28
C LEU A 191 -2.21 14.58 -15.04
N GLU A 192 -2.19 14.51 -16.35
CA GLU A 192 -3.38 14.51 -17.22
C GLU A 192 -4.27 13.28 -17.03
N TYR A 193 -3.72 12.19 -16.47
CA TYR A 193 -4.46 10.95 -16.20
C TYR A 193 -4.97 10.84 -14.77
N VAL A 194 -4.69 11.82 -13.92
CA VAL A 194 -5.12 11.79 -12.52
C VAL A 194 -5.86 13.06 -12.12
N LYS A 195 -6.75 12.91 -11.17
CA LYS A 195 -7.48 14.00 -10.51
C LYS A 195 -7.64 13.67 -9.02
N GLU A 196 -7.77 14.70 -8.21
CA GLU A 196 -8.11 14.47 -6.80
C GLU A 196 -9.54 13.95 -6.69
N PRO A 197 -9.78 12.86 -5.93
CA PRO A 197 -11.14 12.38 -5.65
C PRO A 197 -11.95 13.43 -4.89
N ASP A 198 -13.28 13.44 -5.11
CA ASP A 198 -14.20 14.40 -4.47
C ASP A 198 -14.17 14.29 -2.93
N VAL A 199 -13.89 13.09 -2.41
CA VAL A 199 -13.76 12.83 -0.98
C VAL A 199 -12.33 12.37 -0.70
N TRP A 200 -11.44 13.30 -0.45
CA TRP A 200 -10.06 13.03 -0.09
C TRP A 200 -9.63 13.92 1.06
N PRO A 201 -8.89 13.38 2.06
CA PRO A 201 -8.41 14.17 3.19
C PRO A 201 -7.48 15.30 2.75
N ASP A 202 -7.64 16.47 3.33
CA ASP A 202 -6.73 17.58 3.11
C ASP A 202 -5.29 17.23 3.53
N TRP A 203 -4.34 17.64 2.71
CA TRP A 203 -2.93 17.47 3.05
C TRP A 203 -2.53 18.41 4.18
N LEU A 204 -1.79 17.89 5.16
CA LEU A 204 -1.15 18.69 6.18
C LEU A 204 0.11 19.36 5.58
N THR A 205 -0.08 20.39 4.78
CA THR A 205 1.01 21.14 4.17
C THR A 205 1.50 22.26 5.10
N ALA A 206 2.82 22.41 5.21
CA ALA A 206 3.39 23.63 5.71
C ALA A 206 3.22 24.77 4.69
N PRO A 207 3.15 26.05 5.11
CA PRO A 207 3.18 27.16 4.17
C PRO A 207 4.33 27.00 3.17
N ALA A 208 4.07 27.29 1.90
CA ALA A 208 5.08 27.16 0.86
C ALA A 208 6.35 27.91 1.28
N ALA A 209 7.40 27.16 1.51
CA ALA A 209 8.70 27.78 1.78
C ALA A 209 9.15 28.48 0.49
N GLN A 210 9.15 29.80 0.47
CA GLN A 210 9.66 30.58 -0.66
C GLN A 210 11.16 30.37 -0.89
N ASN A 211 11.84 29.74 0.07
CA ASN A 211 13.27 29.48 0.01
C ASN A 211 13.53 28.07 -0.53
N TYR A 212 14.21 28.02 -1.66
CA TYR A 212 14.69 26.77 -2.26
C TYR A 212 15.86 26.12 -1.50
N GLU A 213 16.38 26.76 -0.45
CA GLU A 213 17.38 26.20 0.46
C GLU A 213 16.75 25.95 1.83
N PRO A 214 16.43 24.68 2.16
CA PRO A 214 15.86 24.37 3.45
C PRO A 214 16.87 24.52 4.57
N VAL A 215 16.41 25.05 5.70
CA VAL A 215 17.20 25.24 6.92
C VAL A 215 16.70 24.27 7.99
N GLU A 216 17.62 23.51 8.56
CA GLU A 216 17.35 22.62 9.69
C GLU A 216 16.82 23.40 10.90
N GLY A 217 15.84 22.84 11.60
CA GLY A 217 15.16 23.45 12.72
C GLY A 217 14.11 24.51 12.33
N ALA A 218 14.15 25.02 11.09
CA ALA A 218 13.18 26.00 10.59
C ALA A 218 12.21 25.42 9.54
N HIS A 219 12.73 24.66 8.57
CA HIS A 219 11.95 24.11 7.46
C HIS A 219 11.76 22.59 7.56
N TYR A 220 12.61 21.92 8.32
CA TYR A 220 12.51 20.49 8.66
C TYR A 220 13.13 20.26 10.04
N PRO A 221 12.70 19.23 10.79
CA PRO A 221 13.13 19.01 12.16
C PRO A 221 14.62 18.62 12.21
N THR A 222 15.30 18.99 13.31
CA THR A 222 16.56 18.37 13.66
C THR A 222 16.31 16.90 14.01
N ASN A 223 17.04 16.01 13.37
CA ASN A 223 16.84 14.57 13.49
C ASN A 223 17.89 13.96 14.42
N GLU A 224 17.57 13.92 15.70
CA GLU A 224 18.43 13.36 16.72
C GLU A 224 18.54 11.84 16.59
N LEU A 225 19.71 11.29 16.86
CA LEU A 225 19.89 9.87 17.05
C LEU A 225 19.52 9.49 18.49
N LEU A 226 18.55 8.59 18.61
CA LEU A 226 18.10 8.03 19.88
C LEU A 226 18.85 6.73 20.17
N GLU A 227 19.34 6.58 21.37
CA GLU A 227 19.96 5.34 21.81
C GLU A 227 18.87 4.30 22.12
N VAL A 228 18.98 3.15 21.49
CA VAL A 228 18.16 1.97 21.77
C VAL A 228 19.00 0.99 22.57
N ALA A 229 18.61 0.76 23.82
CA ALA A 229 19.33 -0.14 24.71
C ALA A 229 19.29 -1.60 24.22
N PRO A 230 20.29 -2.43 24.56
CA PRO A 230 20.26 -3.84 24.20
C PRO A 230 19.06 -4.51 24.83
N THR A 231 18.38 -5.33 24.07
CA THR A 231 17.17 -6.02 24.53
C THR A 231 16.98 -7.36 23.82
N ARG A 232 16.13 -8.19 24.41
CA ARG A 232 15.64 -9.39 23.75
C ARG A 232 14.26 -9.14 23.19
N VAL A 233 14.11 -9.34 21.89
CA VAL A 233 12.84 -9.19 21.18
C VAL A 233 12.22 -10.54 20.86
N SER A 234 10.89 -10.62 20.95
CA SER A 234 10.13 -11.77 20.47
C SER A 234 9.49 -11.38 19.14
N LEU A 235 9.68 -12.23 18.15
CA LEU A 235 9.16 -12.06 16.79
C LEU A 235 8.09 -13.11 16.52
N GLY A 236 7.16 -12.77 15.64
CA GLY A 236 6.08 -13.63 15.19
C GLY A 236 4.74 -13.32 15.85
N LYS A 237 3.68 -13.53 15.07
CA LYS A 237 2.29 -13.32 15.49
C LYS A 237 1.77 -14.57 16.20
N PRO A 238 1.22 -14.47 17.39
CA PRO A 238 0.59 -15.62 18.07
C PRO A 238 -0.63 -16.13 17.28
N HIS A 239 -0.80 -17.45 17.15
CA HIS A 239 -1.96 -18.04 16.45
C HIS A 239 -3.32 -17.67 17.07
N GLY A 240 -3.37 -17.32 18.36
CA GLY A 240 -4.58 -16.84 19.04
C GLY A 240 -4.86 -15.34 18.89
N TRP A 241 -4.08 -14.63 18.09
CA TRP A 241 -4.31 -13.20 17.87
C TRP A 241 -5.63 -12.95 17.14
N PRO A 242 -6.43 -11.95 17.54
CA PRO A 242 -7.81 -11.80 17.05
C PRO A 242 -7.94 -11.22 15.64
N THR A 243 -6.83 -10.86 14.97
CA THR A 243 -6.84 -10.31 13.60
C THR A 243 -6.21 -11.29 12.62
N PHE A 244 -6.51 -11.12 11.32
CA PHE A 244 -5.87 -11.88 10.26
C PHE A 244 -4.34 -11.72 10.29
N GLY A 245 -3.64 -12.74 9.85
CA GLY A 245 -2.20 -12.72 9.57
C GLY A 245 -1.88 -13.63 8.40
N TRP A 246 -0.90 -13.23 7.61
CA TRP A 246 -0.33 -14.08 6.57
C TRP A 246 0.47 -15.22 7.20
N ASP A 247 0.65 -16.31 6.48
CA ASP A 247 1.37 -17.50 6.96
C ASP A 247 2.79 -17.19 7.44
N ASN A 248 3.48 -16.26 6.79
CA ASN A 248 4.83 -15.82 7.14
C ASN A 248 4.89 -14.86 8.34
N GLU A 249 3.76 -14.36 8.84
CA GLU A 249 3.70 -13.57 10.07
C GLU A 249 3.66 -14.43 11.33
N TYR A 250 3.16 -15.66 11.24
CA TYR A 250 3.06 -16.56 12.38
C TYR A 250 4.39 -17.22 12.69
N GLY A 251 4.56 -17.51 13.95
CA GLY A 251 5.76 -18.16 14.48
C GLY A 251 6.16 -17.62 15.84
N GLN A 252 7.26 -18.13 16.35
CA GLN A 252 7.85 -17.64 17.59
C GLN A 252 9.37 -17.75 17.49
N ASP A 253 10.02 -16.61 17.44
CA ASP A 253 11.48 -16.52 17.48
C ASP A 253 11.89 -15.48 18.52
N GLN A 254 13.08 -15.65 19.08
CA GLN A 254 13.66 -14.70 20.01
C GLN A 254 15.06 -14.33 19.58
N ARG A 255 15.33 -13.02 19.55
CA ARG A 255 16.63 -12.47 19.15
C ARG A 255 17.16 -11.50 20.18
N GLU A 256 18.44 -11.64 20.47
CA GLU A 256 19.18 -10.61 21.20
C GLU A 256 19.53 -9.49 20.22
N VAL A 257 19.16 -8.27 20.57
CA VAL A 257 19.49 -7.06 19.81
C VAL A 257 20.47 -6.24 20.64
N ASN A 258 21.65 -6.01 20.10
CA ASN A 258 22.63 -5.13 20.72
C ASN A 258 22.15 -3.68 20.72
N SER A 259 22.77 -2.83 21.57
CA SER A 259 22.48 -1.40 21.54
C SER A 259 22.82 -0.81 20.16
N PHE A 260 21.98 0.09 19.71
CA PHE A 260 22.18 0.83 18.46
C PHE A 260 21.58 2.23 18.58
N GLN A 261 21.87 3.06 17.61
CA GLN A 261 21.24 4.37 17.49
C GLN A 261 20.31 4.38 16.27
N ALA A 262 19.13 4.94 16.44
CA ALA A 262 18.15 5.15 15.39
C ALA A 262 17.77 6.63 15.30
N SER A 263 17.54 7.11 14.09
CA SER A 263 16.98 8.46 13.91
C SER A 263 15.58 8.55 14.50
N LYS A 264 15.29 9.67 15.17
CA LYS A 264 13.99 9.93 15.80
C LYS A 264 12.85 10.01 14.79
N PHE A 265 13.15 10.55 13.62
CA PHE A 265 12.21 10.73 12.51
C PHE A 265 12.71 9.98 11.27
N LEU A 266 11.82 9.72 10.34
CA LEU A 266 12.22 9.35 8.98
C LEU A 266 13.06 10.49 8.38
N ILE A 267 14.00 10.15 7.51
CA ILE A 267 14.82 11.16 6.82
C ILE A 267 13.91 12.09 6.01
N SER A 268 13.94 13.35 6.32
CA SER A 268 13.12 14.37 5.68
C SER A 268 13.64 14.74 4.28
N ASN A 269 12.76 15.34 3.46
CA ASN A 269 13.19 15.94 2.18
C ASN A 269 14.31 16.97 2.38
N GLY A 270 14.28 17.75 3.48
CA GLY A 270 15.32 18.74 3.79
C GLY A 270 16.68 18.11 4.10
N GLU A 271 16.71 17.02 4.86
CA GLU A 271 17.95 16.26 5.10
C GLU A 271 18.48 15.64 3.82
N TYR A 272 17.60 15.01 3.05
CA TYR A 272 17.95 14.34 1.79
C TYR A 272 18.42 15.34 0.72
N PHE A 273 17.89 16.56 0.73
CA PHE A 273 18.31 17.64 -0.17
C PHE A 273 19.82 17.93 -0.03
N ARG A 274 20.38 17.84 1.16
CA ARG A 274 21.81 18.02 1.39
C ARG A 274 22.64 17.00 0.59
N PHE A 275 22.18 15.74 0.55
CA PHE A 275 22.82 14.70 -0.25
C PHE A 275 22.69 14.99 -1.76
N VAL A 276 21.52 15.39 -2.24
CA VAL A 276 21.30 15.76 -3.65
C VAL A 276 22.19 16.93 -4.04
N LYS A 277 22.20 18.02 -3.24
CA LYS A 277 22.99 19.22 -3.49
C LYS A 277 24.52 18.95 -3.44
N ALA A 278 24.97 18.03 -2.63
CA ALA A 278 26.37 17.58 -2.57
C ALA A 278 26.80 16.69 -3.75
N GLY A 279 25.94 16.50 -4.76
CA GLY A 279 26.20 15.66 -5.92
C GLY A 279 26.09 14.15 -5.62
N GLY A 280 25.23 13.77 -4.68
CA GLY A 280 25.01 12.38 -4.29
C GLY A 280 24.66 11.47 -5.46
N TYR A 281 23.88 11.95 -6.41
CA TYR A 281 23.53 11.23 -7.64
C TYR A 281 24.59 11.30 -8.74
N GLU A 282 25.63 12.09 -8.59
CA GLU A 282 26.69 12.28 -9.58
C GLU A 282 27.97 11.50 -9.23
N GLN A 283 28.16 11.18 -7.95
CA GLN A 283 29.39 10.61 -7.44
C GLN A 283 29.25 9.11 -7.18
N ARG A 284 29.97 8.30 -7.98
CA ARG A 284 30.00 6.82 -7.90
C ARG A 284 30.30 6.27 -6.50
N ARG A 285 31.10 7.00 -5.71
CA ARG A 285 31.54 6.56 -4.37
C ARG A 285 30.42 6.36 -3.35
N TYR A 286 29.26 6.95 -3.58
CA TYR A 286 28.11 6.81 -2.68
C TYR A 286 27.20 5.61 -3.00
N TRP A 287 27.54 4.85 -4.03
CA TRP A 287 26.69 3.81 -4.57
C TRP A 287 27.39 2.44 -4.55
N SER A 288 26.63 1.38 -4.29
CA SER A 288 27.05 0.03 -4.62
C SER A 288 27.21 -0.12 -6.15
N GLU A 289 27.79 -1.20 -6.62
CA GLU A 289 27.94 -1.43 -8.06
C GLU A 289 26.56 -1.55 -8.73
N SER A 290 25.66 -2.34 -8.16
CA SER A 290 24.30 -2.53 -8.66
C SER A 290 23.49 -1.23 -8.61
N GLY A 291 23.56 -0.47 -7.51
CA GLY A 291 22.87 0.82 -7.36
C GLY A 291 23.34 1.86 -8.37
N TRP A 292 24.65 1.92 -8.66
CA TRP A 292 25.17 2.81 -9.68
C TRP A 292 24.73 2.40 -11.09
N GLY A 293 24.75 1.10 -11.40
CA GLY A 293 24.22 0.58 -12.66
C GLY A 293 22.75 0.92 -12.86
N TRP A 294 21.92 0.74 -11.83
CA TRP A 294 20.52 1.14 -11.84
C TRP A 294 20.35 2.65 -12.05
N ARG A 295 21.09 3.48 -11.28
CA ARG A 295 21.07 4.94 -11.40
C ARG A 295 21.39 5.40 -12.83
N GLN A 296 22.41 4.79 -13.48
CA GLN A 296 22.78 5.10 -14.86
C GLN A 296 21.72 4.64 -15.86
N PHE A 297 21.21 3.41 -15.71
CA PHE A 297 20.19 2.85 -16.57
C PHE A 297 18.90 3.68 -16.55
N ARG A 298 18.48 4.14 -15.37
CA ARG A 298 17.30 4.97 -15.18
C ARG A 298 17.56 6.46 -15.36
N ASN A 299 18.81 6.88 -15.51
CA ASN A 299 19.23 8.28 -15.58
C ASN A 299 18.69 9.14 -14.41
N VAL A 300 18.65 8.53 -13.21
CA VAL A 300 18.13 9.20 -12.01
C VAL A 300 19.11 10.26 -11.53
N LYS A 301 18.64 11.47 -11.23
CA LYS A 301 19.43 12.62 -10.79
C LYS A 301 18.99 13.18 -9.43
N TRP A 302 17.79 12.81 -8.98
CA TRP A 302 17.16 13.17 -7.71
C TRP A 302 16.01 12.20 -7.42
N PRO A 303 15.35 12.24 -6.25
CA PRO A 303 14.19 11.39 -5.94
C PRO A 303 13.09 11.47 -7.00
N THR A 304 12.47 10.34 -7.32
CA THR A 304 11.48 10.21 -8.43
C THR A 304 10.34 11.22 -8.35
N PHE A 305 9.90 11.53 -7.12
CA PHE A 305 8.76 12.43 -6.91
C PHE A 305 9.17 13.89 -6.66
N TRP A 306 10.45 14.23 -6.87
CA TRP A 306 10.89 15.62 -6.92
C TRP A 306 10.84 16.08 -8.38
N VAL A 307 10.04 17.10 -8.64
CA VAL A 307 9.88 17.68 -9.97
C VAL A 307 10.72 18.93 -10.07
N GLN A 308 11.62 18.97 -11.05
CA GLN A 308 12.49 20.14 -11.25
C GLN A 308 11.65 21.40 -11.51
N ASP A 309 11.90 22.46 -10.74
CA ASP A 309 11.22 23.76 -10.79
C ASP A 309 12.23 24.89 -11.05
N GLY A 310 12.79 24.91 -12.25
CA GLY A 310 13.76 25.93 -12.66
C GLY A 310 14.85 25.39 -13.59
N PRO A 311 15.87 26.19 -13.91
CA PRO A 311 16.97 25.79 -14.79
C PRO A 311 17.74 24.58 -14.24
N ALA A 312 18.33 23.81 -15.15
CA ALA A 312 19.19 22.69 -14.77
C ALA A 312 20.30 23.14 -13.79
N GLY A 313 20.51 22.36 -12.73
CA GLY A 313 21.49 22.70 -11.68
C GLY A 313 21.04 23.75 -10.66
N SER A 314 19.84 24.28 -10.75
CA SER A 314 19.30 25.23 -9.76
C SER A 314 18.94 24.61 -8.42
N HIS A 315 18.82 23.27 -8.36
CA HIS A 315 18.34 22.51 -7.20
C HIS A 315 16.99 23.01 -6.65
N ARG A 316 16.12 23.47 -7.54
CA ARG A 316 14.77 23.91 -7.21
C ARG A 316 13.80 22.80 -7.58
N TYR A 317 12.96 22.41 -6.63
CA TYR A 317 12.04 21.29 -6.81
C TYR A 317 10.66 21.59 -6.24
N LYS A 318 9.64 21.05 -6.92
CA LYS A 318 8.32 20.80 -6.36
C LYS A 318 8.22 19.34 -5.91
N LEU A 319 7.19 19.04 -5.16
CA LEU A 319 6.89 17.68 -4.75
C LEU A 319 5.67 17.16 -5.53
N ARG A 320 5.83 16.05 -6.21
CA ARG A 320 4.73 15.29 -6.79
C ARG A 320 4.03 14.52 -5.67
N THR A 321 2.76 14.83 -5.41
CA THR A 321 1.84 14.03 -4.61
C THR A 321 1.15 12.98 -5.50
N THR A 322 0.11 12.32 -5.04
CA THR A 322 -0.62 11.35 -5.87
C THR A 322 -1.32 12.04 -7.04
N PHE A 323 -1.91 13.22 -6.82
CA PHE A 323 -2.80 13.87 -7.82
C PHE A 323 -2.29 15.22 -8.32
N SER A 324 -1.27 15.79 -7.70
CA SER A 324 -0.83 17.16 -8.02
C SER A 324 0.67 17.37 -7.78
N GLU A 325 1.17 18.47 -8.27
CA GLU A 325 2.49 19.00 -7.90
C GLU A 325 2.30 20.19 -6.96
N ILE A 326 2.89 20.09 -5.78
CA ILE A 326 2.82 21.11 -4.74
C ILE A 326 4.20 21.71 -4.45
N PRO A 327 4.28 22.87 -3.81
CA PRO A 327 5.55 23.36 -3.28
C PRO A 327 6.22 22.33 -2.40
N MET A 328 7.56 22.23 -2.47
CA MET A 328 8.31 21.22 -1.73
C MET A 328 8.01 21.28 -0.24
N GLN A 329 7.68 20.15 0.33
CA GLN A 329 7.44 19.95 1.76
C GLN A 329 8.71 19.41 2.41
N TRP A 330 9.55 20.30 2.91
CA TRP A 330 10.88 19.94 3.42
C TRP A 330 10.84 19.06 4.67
N SER A 331 9.80 19.17 5.49
CA SER A 331 9.61 18.36 6.69
C SER A 331 9.03 16.96 6.43
N TRP A 332 8.50 16.71 5.24
CA TRP A 332 7.96 15.40 4.91
C TRP A 332 9.07 14.39 4.65
N PRO A 333 8.82 13.10 4.91
CA PRO A 333 9.77 12.03 4.60
C PRO A 333 10.17 12.03 3.12
N ALA A 334 11.45 11.82 2.87
CA ALA A 334 11.96 11.62 1.53
C ALA A 334 11.55 10.24 0.99
N VAL A 335 10.86 10.20 -0.14
CA VAL A 335 10.50 8.97 -0.84
C VAL A 335 11.54 8.69 -1.91
N VAL A 336 12.34 7.67 -1.68
CA VAL A 336 13.47 7.29 -2.53
C VAL A 336 13.47 5.79 -2.80
N ASN A 337 14.06 5.37 -3.90
CA ASN A 337 14.31 3.96 -4.18
C ASN A 337 15.54 3.48 -3.40
N TYR A 338 15.52 2.19 -3.04
CA TYR A 338 16.63 1.52 -2.39
C TYR A 338 17.85 1.41 -3.31
#